data_bfae954a5fd673ed912bfe0a319c307c
#
_entry.id   bfae954a5fd673ed912bfe0a319c307c
#
_cell.length_a   1.000
_cell.length_b   1.000
_cell.length_c   1.000
_cell.angle_alpha   90.00
_cell.angle_beta   90.00
_cell.angle_gamma   90.00
#
_symmetry.space_group_name_H-M   'P 1'
#
loop_
_entity.id
_entity.type
_entity.pdbx_description
1 polymer ?
#
loop_
_entity_poly.entity_id
_entity_poly.type
_entity_poly.pdbx_seq_one_letter_code
_entity_poly.pdbx_strand_id
1 'polypeptide(L)'
;MKISVLLAALLLLFSCTDKDSKQSQDLIVKTAQAVSLSGIKTTEFPFIAQPFRTSELSFRVGGPIDRLDVYAGNHYKQGSIIAEIDPRDFHIRKERAEAIYHQAKAEFERIEKLYEKNNVSASTYEKTKADYTTAKTAFDTASNELGDTRLTAPFDGYVGEVYIEKYQDVKPAQPVISFIDINRLKIEIYVTQNIAFASHPTDSVRIYFDAQPDKCYKAQIVEVSKGTTRNNLSYLLTAVLPNKEGKLLAGMSGKAIFDAPVSTDLTSVSIPQTALCYRPSEGEYVWVIDTNTRQVNRRTVKKGNLLPGGYVTITEG
;
A
#
# COMPACT_ATOMS: atom_id res chain seq x y z
N MET A 1 76.41 64.44 -55.54
CA MET A 1 76.03 62.98 -55.36
C MET A 1 76.08 62.51 -53.93
N LYS A 2 76.24 63.35 -52.90
CA LYS A 2 76.25 62.90 -51.45
C LYS A 2 75.05 63.40 -50.64
N ILE A 3 74.19 64.29 -51.17
CA ILE A 3 73.02 64.81 -50.46
C ILE A 3 71.73 63.97 -50.74
N SER A 4 71.67 63.33 -51.93
CA SER A 4 70.51 62.46 -52.28
C SER A 4 70.46 61.11 -51.52
N VAL A 5 71.61 60.64 -51.05
CA VAL A 5 71.66 59.38 -50.29
C VAL A 5 71.24 59.59 -48.83
N LEU A 6 71.45 60.82 -48.29
CA LEU A 6 71.08 61.12 -46.91
C LEU A 6 69.59 61.37 -46.77
N LEU A 7 68.89 61.84 -47.82
CA LEU A 7 67.45 62.07 -47.82
C LEU A 7 66.67 60.76 -48.00
N ALA A 8 67.22 59.73 -48.66
CA ALA A 8 66.64 58.38 -48.78
C ALA A 8 66.76 57.54 -47.50
N ALA A 9 67.79 57.81 -46.67
CA ALA A 9 67.96 57.10 -45.37
C ALA A 9 67.01 57.63 -44.26
N LEU A 10 66.53 58.91 -44.40
CA LEU A 10 65.64 59.52 -43.39
C LEU A 10 64.14 59.12 -43.58
N LEU A 11 63.79 58.61 -44.77
CA LEU A 11 62.39 58.17 -45.10
C LEU A 11 62.11 56.76 -44.68
N LEU A 12 63.04 55.98 -44.16
CA LEU A 12 62.85 54.59 -43.73
C LEU A 12 62.62 54.44 -42.21
N LEU A 13 62.52 55.51 -41.45
CA LEU A 13 62.32 55.46 -39.99
C LEU A 13 60.87 55.75 -39.51
N PHE A 14 59.91 55.89 -40.44
CA PHE A 14 58.49 56.17 -40.10
C PHE A 14 57.55 54.99 -40.43
N SER A 15 58.00 53.78 -40.36
CA SER A 15 57.12 52.64 -40.51
C SER A 15 57.29 51.73 -39.31
N CYS A 16 56.42 51.82 -38.33
CA CYS A 16 55.85 50.82 -37.41
C CYS A 16 55.28 51.53 -36.19
N THR A 17 54.07 52.04 -36.32
CA THR A 17 53.12 52.07 -35.21
C THR A 17 51.97 51.17 -35.61
N ASP A 18 52.17 49.88 -35.42
CA ASP A 18 51.05 48.93 -35.32
C ASP A 18 50.25 49.33 -34.07
N LYS A 19 49.19 50.09 -34.30
CA LYS A 19 48.10 50.14 -33.37
C LYS A 19 47.44 48.73 -33.39
N ASP A 20 47.83 47.87 -32.47
CA ASP A 20 47.05 46.72 -32.07
C ASP A 20 45.62 47.19 -31.72
N SER A 21 44.82 47.41 -32.73
CA SER A 21 43.37 47.39 -32.53
C SER A 21 43.00 45.96 -32.13
N LYS A 22 42.98 45.71 -30.84
CA LYS A 22 42.24 44.52 -30.30
C LYS A 22 40.81 44.70 -30.79
N GLN A 23 40.51 44.16 -31.98
CA GLN A 23 39.13 43.85 -32.36
C GLN A 23 38.63 42.94 -31.33
N SER A 24 37.76 43.40 -30.43
CA SER A 24 36.97 42.56 -29.56
C SER A 24 36.10 41.68 -30.47
N GLN A 25 36.56 40.48 -30.74
CA GLN A 25 35.71 39.50 -31.39
C GLN A 25 34.55 39.21 -30.43
N ASP A 26 33.35 39.55 -30.83
CA ASP A 26 32.16 39.21 -30.10
C ASP A 26 32.05 37.67 -30.05
N LEU A 27 32.33 37.12 -28.89
CA LEU A 27 32.27 35.69 -28.69
C LEU A 27 30.81 35.29 -28.48
N ILE A 28 30.25 34.54 -29.43
CA ILE A 28 28.89 34.00 -29.27
C ILE A 28 28.94 32.82 -28.31
N VAL A 29 28.27 32.92 -27.17
CA VAL A 29 28.19 31.90 -26.17
C VAL A 29 26.74 31.45 -25.95
N LYS A 30 26.56 30.17 -25.73
CA LYS A 30 25.25 29.62 -25.30
C LYS A 30 25.12 29.76 -23.78
N THR A 31 24.08 30.41 -23.33
CA THR A 31 23.83 30.61 -21.89
C THR A 31 22.73 29.69 -21.41
N ALA A 32 22.79 29.31 -20.13
CA ALA A 32 21.75 28.61 -19.44
C ALA A 32 21.47 29.27 -18.10
N GLN A 33 20.24 29.36 -17.71
CA GLN A 33 19.86 29.89 -16.40
C GLN A 33 20.07 28.81 -15.32
N ALA A 34 20.71 29.20 -14.22
CA ALA A 34 20.78 28.35 -13.05
C ALA A 34 19.37 28.23 -12.42
N VAL A 35 18.89 26.98 -12.21
CA VAL A 35 17.58 26.72 -11.71
C VAL A 35 17.70 26.29 -10.24
N SER A 36 17.00 27.00 -9.36
CA SER A 36 16.90 26.57 -7.97
C SER A 36 16.12 25.24 -7.87
N LEU A 37 16.71 24.26 -7.22
CA LEU A 37 16.09 22.94 -7.01
C LEU A 37 15.14 22.99 -5.82
N SER A 38 14.09 23.79 -5.91
CA SER A 38 12.90 23.58 -5.05
C SER A 38 11.98 22.58 -5.75
N GLY A 39 12.25 21.30 -5.60
CA GLY A 39 11.49 20.25 -6.23
C GLY A 39 11.04 19.19 -5.22
N ILE A 40 9.81 18.73 -5.36
CA ILE A 40 9.32 17.52 -4.69
C ILE A 40 9.89 16.35 -5.49
N LYS A 41 10.76 15.54 -4.90
CA LYS A 41 11.19 14.29 -5.52
C LYS A 41 10.05 13.30 -5.42
N THR A 42 9.36 13.10 -6.52
CA THR A 42 8.30 12.08 -6.61
C THR A 42 8.93 10.72 -6.84
N THR A 43 8.62 9.78 -5.98
CA THR A 43 9.04 8.37 -6.13
C THR A 43 7.82 7.50 -6.31
N GLU A 44 7.84 6.65 -7.34
CA GLU A 44 6.74 5.74 -7.68
C GLU A 44 7.09 4.32 -7.25
N PHE A 45 6.11 3.61 -6.67
CA PHE A 45 6.21 2.21 -6.30
C PHE A 45 5.02 1.43 -6.85
N PRO A 46 5.25 0.29 -7.48
CA PRO A 46 4.16 -0.57 -7.94
C PRO A 46 3.42 -1.20 -6.76
N PHE A 47 2.15 -1.49 -6.96
CA PHE A 47 1.33 -2.24 -6.02
C PHE A 47 0.32 -3.13 -6.75
N ILE A 48 -0.23 -4.10 -6.00
CA ILE A 48 -1.43 -4.84 -6.35
C ILE A 48 -2.43 -4.65 -5.21
N ALA A 49 -3.64 -4.20 -5.54
CA ALA A 49 -4.70 -4.00 -4.56
C ALA A 49 -5.20 -5.35 -4.04
N GLN A 50 -5.30 -5.48 -2.71
CA GLN A 50 -5.82 -6.66 -2.03
C GLN A 50 -7.21 -6.38 -1.45
N PRO A 51 -8.06 -7.39 -1.27
CA PRO A 51 -9.26 -7.22 -0.48
C PRO A 51 -8.91 -6.74 0.92
N PHE A 52 -9.76 -5.94 1.53
CA PHE A 52 -9.56 -5.51 2.91
C PHE A 52 -9.55 -6.69 3.89
N ARG A 53 -10.43 -7.67 3.65
CA ARG A 53 -10.50 -8.94 4.35
C ARG A 53 -10.75 -10.06 3.36
N THR A 54 -10.14 -11.21 3.65
CA THR A 54 -10.42 -12.48 2.99
C THR A 54 -10.71 -13.51 4.08
N SER A 55 -11.77 -14.26 3.93
CA SER A 55 -12.13 -15.34 4.85
C SER A 55 -12.49 -16.59 4.06
N GLU A 56 -11.82 -17.68 4.36
CA GLU A 56 -12.20 -18.98 3.84
C GLU A 56 -13.30 -19.54 4.73
N LEU A 57 -14.51 -19.60 4.19
CA LEU A 57 -15.67 -20.08 4.90
C LEU A 57 -15.73 -21.60 4.82
N SER A 58 -16.01 -22.24 5.95
CA SER A 58 -16.16 -23.69 6.09
C SER A 58 -17.29 -24.01 7.05
N PHE A 59 -17.90 -25.18 6.90
CA PHE A 59 -18.86 -25.68 7.87
C PHE A 59 -18.14 -26.24 9.11
N ARG A 60 -18.81 -26.15 10.26
CA ARG A 60 -18.36 -26.80 11.52
C ARG A 60 -18.76 -28.23 11.62
N VAL A 61 -19.77 -28.65 10.85
CA VAL A 61 -20.29 -30.00 10.75
C VAL A 61 -20.09 -30.55 9.35
N GLY A 62 -20.06 -31.88 9.21
CA GLY A 62 -19.93 -32.54 7.91
C GLY A 62 -21.26 -33.07 7.41
N GLY A 63 -21.36 -33.24 6.09
CA GLY A 63 -22.53 -33.82 5.43
C GLY A 63 -22.66 -33.38 3.97
N PRO A 64 -23.65 -33.93 3.24
CA PRO A 64 -23.90 -33.58 1.86
C PRO A 64 -24.46 -32.13 1.75
N ILE A 65 -23.98 -31.41 0.78
CA ILE A 65 -24.46 -30.04 0.44
C ILE A 65 -25.84 -30.16 -0.23
N ASP A 66 -26.85 -29.58 0.40
CA ASP A 66 -28.19 -29.50 -0.16
C ASP A 66 -28.38 -28.23 -1.00
N ARG A 67 -27.88 -27.09 -0.50
CA ARG A 67 -27.98 -25.79 -1.19
C ARG A 67 -26.64 -25.12 -1.34
N LEU A 68 -26.31 -24.82 -2.63
CA LEU A 68 -25.11 -24.07 -3.04
C LEU A 68 -25.44 -23.34 -4.35
N ASP A 69 -26.24 -22.28 -4.27
CA ASP A 69 -26.63 -21.49 -5.45
C ASP A 69 -25.80 -20.19 -5.49
N VAL A 70 -24.46 -20.33 -5.49
CA VAL A 70 -23.53 -19.23 -5.38
C VAL A 70 -22.49 -19.27 -6.51
N TYR A 71 -22.15 -18.09 -6.99
CA TYR A 71 -21.14 -17.89 -8.02
C TYR A 71 -20.13 -16.82 -7.57
N ALA A 72 -18.90 -16.89 -8.07
CA ALA A 72 -17.90 -15.85 -7.87
C ALA A 72 -18.47 -14.48 -8.29
N GLY A 73 -18.27 -13.47 -7.45
CA GLY A 73 -18.80 -12.13 -7.64
C GLY A 73 -20.20 -11.89 -7.04
N ASN A 74 -20.92 -12.91 -6.55
CA ASN A 74 -22.18 -12.71 -5.83
C ASN A 74 -21.95 -11.91 -4.54
N HIS A 75 -22.80 -10.93 -4.29
CA HIS A 75 -22.79 -10.11 -3.07
C HIS A 75 -23.75 -10.65 -2.02
N TYR A 76 -23.27 -10.75 -0.78
CA TYR A 76 -24.07 -11.12 0.38
C TYR A 76 -23.91 -10.11 1.51
N LYS A 77 -25.00 -9.84 2.21
CA LYS A 77 -25.00 -9.06 3.45
C LYS A 77 -24.62 -9.96 4.63
N GLN A 78 -24.05 -9.36 5.67
CA GLN A 78 -23.76 -10.07 6.92
C GLN A 78 -24.98 -10.84 7.44
N GLY A 79 -24.78 -12.11 7.83
CA GLY A 79 -25.82 -13.01 8.32
C GLY A 79 -26.65 -13.69 7.23
N SER A 80 -26.51 -13.34 5.95
CA SER A 80 -27.18 -14.05 4.85
C SER A 80 -26.64 -15.47 4.72
N ILE A 81 -27.53 -16.42 4.44
CA ILE A 81 -27.16 -17.83 4.21
C ILE A 81 -26.55 -17.92 2.80
N ILE A 82 -25.37 -18.52 2.71
CA ILE A 82 -24.63 -18.73 1.48
C ILE A 82 -24.80 -20.17 0.99
N ALA A 83 -24.68 -21.14 1.90
CA ALA A 83 -24.79 -22.56 1.59
C ALA A 83 -25.42 -23.30 2.76
N GLU A 84 -26.01 -24.46 2.50
CA GLU A 84 -26.61 -25.34 3.53
C GLU A 84 -26.23 -26.79 3.28
N ILE A 85 -25.87 -27.49 4.37
CA ILE A 85 -25.79 -28.94 4.46
C ILE A 85 -27.22 -29.48 4.66
N ASP A 86 -27.54 -30.70 4.18
CA ASP A 86 -28.79 -31.35 4.44
C ASP A 86 -29.10 -31.45 5.95
N PRO A 87 -30.11 -30.73 6.46
CA PRO A 87 -30.33 -30.59 7.88
C PRO A 87 -31.14 -31.74 8.50
N ARG A 88 -31.64 -32.72 7.70
CA ARG A 88 -32.61 -33.74 8.17
C ARG A 88 -32.15 -34.52 9.39
N ASP A 89 -30.92 -35.03 9.36
CA ASP A 89 -30.38 -35.83 10.47
C ASP A 89 -30.10 -34.97 11.71
N PHE A 90 -29.75 -33.71 11.50
CA PHE A 90 -29.53 -32.73 12.58
C PHE A 90 -30.85 -32.37 13.26
N HIS A 91 -31.95 -32.23 12.51
CA HIS A 91 -33.27 -32.01 13.05
C HIS A 91 -33.69 -33.18 13.97
N ILE A 92 -33.53 -34.41 13.49
CA ILE A 92 -33.88 -35.62 14.28
C ILE A 92 -33.06 -35.69 15.59
N ARG A 93 -31.75 -35.37 15.50
CA ARG A 93 -30.88 -35.36 16.69
C ARG A 93 -31.32 -34.30 17.71
N LYS A 94 -31.63 -33.10 17.22
CA LYS A 94 -32.13 -32.02 18.08
C LYS A 94 -33.44 -32.37 18.74
N GLU A 95 -34.44 -32.87 18.00
CA GLU A 95 -35.75 -33.27 18.56
C GLU A 95 -35.62 -34.36 19.65
N ARG A 96 -34.74 -35.35 19.43
CA ARG A 96 -34.43 -36.36 20.44
C ARG A 96 -33.85 -35.74 21.71
N ALA A 97 -32.85 -34.89 21.57
CA ALA A 97 -32.21 -34.24 22.70
C ALA A 97 -33.17 -33.29 23.44
N GLU A 98 -34.06 -32.62 22.73
CA GLU A 98 -35.10 -31.74 23.28
C GLU A 98 -36.11 -32.52 24.15
N ALA A 99 -36.58 -33.69 23.68
CA ALA A 99 -37.46 -34.51 24.44
C ALA A 99 -36.83 -35.01 25.77
N ILE A 100 -35.56 -35.41 25.74
CA ILE A 100 -34.81 -35.84 26.94
C ILE A 100 -34.59 -34.65 27.88
N TYR A 101 -34.27 -33.48 27.35
CA TYR A 101 -34.09 -32.24 28.14
C TYR A 101 -35.40 -31.86 28.85
N HIS A 102 -36.55 -31.90 28.16
CA HIS A 102 -37.84 -31.59 28.76
C HIS A 102 -38.21 -32.56 29.86
N GLN A 103 -37.96 -33.89 29.69
CA GLN A 103 -38.16 -34.89 30.72
C GLN A 103 -37.30 -34.61 31.95
N ALA A 104 -35.98 -34.42 31.77
CA ALA A 104 -35.05 -34.17 32.87
C ALA A 104 -35.37 -32.87 33.61
N LYS A 105 -35.79 -31.81 32.87
CA LYS A 105 -36.20 -30.53 33.43
C LYS A 105 -37.44 -30.70 34.35
N ALA A 106 -38.48 -31.37 33.87
CA ALA A 106 -39.70 -31.61 34.67
C ALA A 106 -39.40 -32.42 35.94
N GLU A 107 -38.52 -33.43 35.85
CA GLU A 107 -38.08 -34.20 37.00
C GLU A 107 -37.27 -33.36 38.00
N PHE A 108 -36.35 -32.56 37.52
CA PHE A 108 -35.56 -31.66 38.36
C PHE A 108 -36.45 -30.65 39.09
N GLU A 109 -37.36 -29.96 38.40
CA GLU A 109 -38.29 -29.00 39.00
C GLU A 109 -39.18 -29.65 40.06
N ARG A 110 -39.57 -30.93 39.89
CA ARG A 110 -40.31 -31.67 40.88
C ARG A 110 -39.49 -31.98 42.12
N ILE A 111 -38.28 -32.49 41.94
CA ILE A 111 -37.38 -32.87 43.04
C ILE A 111 -36.90 -31.62 43.79
N GLU A 112 -36.63 -30.50 43.11
CA GLU A 112 -36.25 -29.21 43.70
C GLU A 112 -37.34 -28.74 44.71
N LYS A 113 -38.63 -28.76 44.30
CA LYS A 113 -39.75 -28.41 45.19
C LYS A 113 -39.88 -29.34 46.39
N LEU A 114 -39.54 -30.64 46.26
CA LEU A 114 -39.54 -31.60 47.37
C LEU A 114 -38.34 -31.42 48.29
N TYR A 115 -37.18 -31.02 47.74
CA TYR A 115 -35.97 -30.75 48.50
C TYR A 115 -36.13 -29.50 49.38
N GLU A 116 -36.73 -28.45 48.83
CA GLU A 116 -37.06 -27.22 49.58
C GLU A 116 -37.96 -27.52 50.83
N LYS A 117 -38.81 -28.59 50.73
CA LYS A 117 -39.66 -29.05 51.81
C LYS A 117 -39.01 -30.14 52.68
N ASN A 118 -37.70 -30.40 52.49
CA ASN A 118 -36.94 -31.46 53.18
C ASN A 118 -37.52 -32.89 52.98
N ASN A 119 -38.22 -33.16 51.87
CA ASN A 119 -38.86 -34.42 51.58
C ASN A 119 -38.03 -35.41 50.74
N VAL A 120 -36.84 -35.00 50.31
CA VAL A 120 -35.85 -35.80 49.57
C VAL A 120 -34.44 -35.54 50.09
N SER A 121 -33.51 -36.49 49.84
CA SER A 121 -32.11 -36.34 50.25
C SER A 121 -31.35 -35.36 49.36
N ALA A 122 -30.31 -34.74 49.90
CA ALA A 122 -29.39 -33.91 49.12
C ALA A 122 -28.77 -34.68 47.94
N SER A 123 -28.45 -35.97 48.15
CA SER A 123 -27.89 -36.81 47.07
C SER A 123 -28.89 -37.00 45.91
N THR A 124 -30.21 -37.14 46.21
CA THR A 124 -31.22 -37.24 45.14
C THR A 124 -31.34 -35.92 44.37
N TYR A 125 -31.34 -34.80 45.08
CA TYR A 125 -31.35 -33.46 44.45
C TYR A 125 -30.16 -33.25 43.53
N GLU A 126 -28.94 -33.47 44.05
CA GLU A 126 -27.70 -33.29 43.27
C GLU A 126 -27.64 -34.20 42.04
N LYS A 127 -28.07 -35.47 42.17
CA LYS A 127 -28.17 -36.40 41.03
C LYS A 127 -29.11 -35.85 39.95
N THR A 128 -30.33 -35.48 40.33
CA THR A 128 -31.34 -35.01 39.36
C THR A 128 -30.91 -33.68 38.72
N LYS A 129 -30.23 -32.83 39.46
CA LYS A 129 -29.61 -31.61 38.94
C LYS A 129 -28.52 -31.89 37.89
N ALA A 130 -27.67 -32.90 38.16
CA ALA A 130 -26.64 -33.33 37.19
C ALA A 130 -27.28 -33.92 35.92
N ASP A 131 -28.33 -34.77 36.07
CA ASP A 131 -29.06 -35.35 34.93
C ASP A 131 -29.70 -34.24 34.06
N TYR A 132 -30.34 -33.24 34.69
CA TYR A 132 -30.89 -32.08 34.00
C TYR A 132 -29.80 -31.27 33.25
N THR A 133 -28.66 -30.99 33.90
CA THR A 133 -27.57 -30.26 33.29
C THR A 133 -26.99 -31.00 32.09
N THR A 134 -26.83 -32.31 32.20
CA THR A 134 -26.36 -33.18 31.11
C THR A 134 -27.33 -33.16 29.92
N ALA A 135 -28.63 -33.31 30.19
CA ALA A 135 -29.65 -33.27 29.14
C ALA A 135 -29.73 -31.91 28.46
N LYS A 136 -29.62 -30.83 29.24
CA LYS A 136 -29.57 -29.46 28.70
C LYS A 136 -28.39 -29.26 27.76
N THR A 137 -27.19 -29.66 28.18
CA THR A 137 -25.96 -29.53 27.36
C THR A 137 -26.08 -30.34 26.07
N ALA A 138 -26.66 -31.53 26.12
CA ALA A 138 -26.89 -32.36 24.92
C ALA A 138 -27.85 -31.67 23.92
N PHE A 139 -28.94 -31.07 24.44
CA PHE A 139 -29.87 -30.28 23.61
C PHE A 139 -29.23 -29.05 23.01
N ASP A 140 -28.47 -28.27 23.79
CA ASP A 140 -27.76 -27.10 23.33
C ASP A 140 -26.73 -27.48 22.24
N THR A 141 -26.02 -28.59 22.40
CA THR A 141 -25.09 -29.14 21.40
C THR A 141 -25.79 -29.49 20.10
N ALA A 142 -26.87 -30.28 20.16
CA ALA A 142 -27.62 -30.66 18.96
C ALA A 142 -28.28 -29.46 18.25
N SER A 143 -28.67 -28.43 19.03
CA SER A 143 -29.22 -27.18 18.49
C SER A 143 -28.15 -26.36 17.75
N ASN A 144 -26.93 -26.30 18.31
CA ASN A 144 -25.80 -25.65 17.68
C ASN A 144 -25.36 -26.37 16.38
N GLU A 145 -25.28 -27.73 16.43
CA GLU A 145 -24.97 -28.53 15.23
C GLU A 145 -25.97 -28.30 14.10
N LEU A 146 -27.26 -28.17 14.41
CA LEU A 146 -28.27 -27.80 13.43
C LEU A 146 -28.08 -26.37 12.91
N GLY A 147 -27.71 -25.44 13.76
CA GLY A 147 -27.35 -24.08 13.34
C GLY A 147 -26.13 -24.07 12.42
N ASP A 148 -25.12 -24.87 12.72
CA ASP A 148 -23.87 -25.01 11.98
C ASP A 148 -24.03 -25.71 10.60
N THR A 149 -25.22 -26.26 10.27
CA THR A 149 -25.55 -26.70 8.90
C THR A 149 -25.70 -25.54 7.92
N ARG A 150 -25.80 -24.30 8.41
CA ARG A 150 -25.96 -23.10 7.61
C ARG A 150 -24.66 -22.31 7.58
N LEU A 151 -24.12 -22.14 6.39
CA LEU A 151 -22.97 -21.28 6.18
C LEU A 151 -23.44 -19.85 5.92
N THR A 152 -23.10 -18.93 6.83
CA THR A 152 -23.55 -17.55 6.77
C THR A 152 -22.40 -16.59 6.48
N ALA A 153 -22.70 -15.46 5.82
CA ALA A 153 -21.74 -14.40 5.56
C ALA A 153 -21.31 -13.72 6.87
N PRO A 154 -20.01 -13.68 7.21
CA PRO A 154 -19.52 -13.09 8.46
C PRO A 154 -19.48 -11.55 8.43
N PHE A 155 -19.54 -10.95 7.24
CA PHE A 155 -19.57 -9.50 6.97
C PHE A 155 -20.22 -9.25 5.62
N ASP A 156 -20.48 -7.97 5.29
CA ASP A 156 -20.94 -7.59 3.95
C ASP A 156 -19.80 -7.77 2.96
N GLY A 157 -19.98 -8.57 1.91
CA GLY A 157 -18.89 -8.89 1.00
C GLY A 157 -19.32 -9.69 -0.22
N TYR A 158 -18.34 -10.19 -0.93
CA TYR A 158 -18.50 -10.89 -2.19
C TYR A 158 -17.89 -12.29 -2.12
N VAL A 159 -18.48 -13.21 -2.87
CA VAL A 159 -17.88 -14.52 -3.12
C VAL A 159 -16.68 -14.33 -4.05
N GLY A 160 -15.49 -14.68 -3.57
CA GLY A 160 -14.26 -14.68 -4.37
C GLY A 160 -14.16 -15.93 -5.23
N GLU A 161 -14.11 -17.09 -4.58
CA GLU A 161 -13.94 -18.39 -5.22
C GLU A 161 -14.83 -19.44 -4.53
N VAL A 162 -15.32 -20.39 -5.28
CA VAL A 162 -16.12 -21.53 -4.79
C VAL A 162 -15.31 -22.80 -4.99
N TYR A 163 -15.04 -23.55 -3.91
CA TYR A 163 -14.14 -24.71 -3.91
C TYR A 163 -14.84 -26.05 -4.02
N ILE A 164 -16.16 -26.08 -3.90
CA ILE A 164 -16.99 -27.29 -3.87
C ILE A 164 -18.18 -27.18 -4.82
N GLU A 165 -18.81 -28.33 -5.07
CA GLU A 165 -20.00 -28.42 -5.90
C GLU A 165 -21.23 -28.81 -5.07
N LYS A 166 -22.44 -28.51 -5.59
CA LYS A 166 -23.69 -28.94 -5.01
C LYS A 166 -23.75 -30.48 -4.95
N TYR A 167 -24.32 -31.03 -3.88
CA TYR A 167 -24.42 -32.46 -3.58
C TYR A 167 -23.09 -33.16 -3.21
N GLN A 168 -21.99 -32.41 -3.16
CA GLN A 168 -20.74 -32.94 -2.63
C GLN A 168 -20.82 -33.11 -1.12
N ASP A 169 -20.21 -34.17 -0.62
CA ASP A 169 -20.06 -34.41 0.84
C ASP A 169 -18.85 -33.60 1.35
N VAL A 170 -19.05 -32.78 2.40
CA VAL A 170 -18.02 -31.96 2.99
C VAL A 170 -17.68 -32.41 4.40
N LYS A 171 -16.42 -32.19 4.77
CA LYS A 171 -15.90 -32.46 6.12
C LYS A 171 -15.91 -31.18 6.96
N PRO A 172 -15.97 -31.29 8.31
CA PRO A 172 -15.77 -30.14 9.18
C PRO A 172 -14.46 -29.42 8.87
N ALA A 173 -14.48 -28.07 8.88
CA ALA A 173 -13.35 -27.18 8.57
C ALA A 173 -12.77 -27.29 7.15
N GLN A 174 -13.41 -28.01 6.22
CA GLN A 174 -13.05 -27.99 4.80
C GLN A 174 -13.46 -26.65 4.18
N PRO A 175 -12.54 -25.91 3.51
CA PRO A 175 -12.89 -24.69 2.82
C PRO A 175 -13.95 -24.92 1.74
N VAL A 176 -14.98 -24.10 1.75
CA VAL A 176 -16.13 -24.15 0.84
C VAL A 176 -16.09 -22.97 -0.12
N ILE A 177 -15.85 -21.79 0.40
CA ILE A 177 -15.92 -20.52 -0.34
C ILE A 177 -14.85 -19.57 0.20
N SER A 178 -14.13 -18.89 -0.71
CA SER A 178 -13.41 -17.67 -0.37
C SER A 178 -14.39 -16.50 -0.36
N PHE A 179 -14.43 -15.74 0.72
CA PHE A 179 -15.32 -14.60 0.89
C PHE A 179 -14.50 -13.32 1.17
N ILE A 180 -14.72 -12.27 0.38
CA ILE A 180 -13.88 -11.08 0.36
C ILE A 180 -14.68 -9.80 0.64
N ASP A 181 -14.07 -8.89 1.40
CA ASP A 181 -14.56 -7.53 1.60
C ASP A 181 -13.76 -6.58 0.69
N ILE A 182 -14.43 -6.02 -0.31
CA ILE A 182 -13.86 -5.03 -1.23
C ILE A 182 -14.46 -3.62 -1.05
N ASN A 183 -15.29 -3.38 -0.02
CA ASN A 183 -15.78 -2.03 0.32
C ASN A 183 -14.63 -1.07 0.66
N ARG A 184 -13.51 -1.65 1.03
CA ARG A 184 -12.20 -1.02 1.15
C ARG A 184 -11.17 -1.91 0.47
N LEU A 185 -10.13 -1.33 -0.06
CA LEU A 185 -9.00 -2.08 -0.60
C LEU A 185 -7.77 -1.85 0.27
N LYS A 186 -7.01 -2.89 0.47
CA LYS A 186 -5.69 -2.84 1.10
C LYS A 186 -4.66 -2.70 0.00
N ILE A 187 -3.86 -1.64 0.07
CA ILE A 187 -2.78 -1.34 -0.88
C ILE A 187 -1.47 -1.65 -0.17
N GLU A 188 -0.83 -2.73 -0.59
CA GLU A 188 0.45 -3.18 -0.07
C GLU A 188 1.57 -2.67 -0.98
N ILE A 189 2.45 -1.84 -0.42
CA ILE A 189 3.49 -1.13 -1.16
C ILE A 189 4.84 -1.49 -0.54
N TYR A 190 5.75 -1.99 -1.36
CA TYR A 190 7.11 -2.29 -0.93
C TYR A 190 8.00 -1.07 -1.19
N VAL A 191 8.36 -0.38 -0.12
CA VAL A 191 9.07 0.90 -0.18
C VAL A 191 10.52 0.78 0.31
N THR A 192 11.36 1.76 -0.07
CA THR A 192 12.72 1.88 0.44
C THR A 192 12.74 2.34 1.90
N GLN A 193 13.87 2.12 2.57
CA GLN A 193 14.08 2.53 3.97
C GLN A 193 13.77 4.02 4.20
N ASN A 194 14.18 4.90 3.30
CA ASN A 194 13.97 6.34 3.44
C ASN A 194 12.49 6.71 3.43
N ILE A 195 11.69 6.09 2.55
CA ILE A 195 10.24 6.30 2.49
C ILE A 195 9.57 5.71 3.73
N ALA A 196 9.96 4.48 4.13
CA ALA A 196 9.40 3.85 5.32
C ALA A 196 9.68 4.67 6.60
N PHE A 197 10.88 5.25 6.72
CA PHE A 197 11.25 6.09 7.86
C PHE A 197 10.48 7.42 7.89
N ALA A 198 10.26 8.03 6.73
CA ALA A 198 9.54 9.30 6.59
C ALA A 198 8.01 9.16 6.68
N SER A 199 7.46 7.96 6.48
CA SER A 199 6.02 7.71 6.45
C SER A 199 5.47 7.40 7.85
N HIS A 200 4.34 8.00 8.19
CA HIS A 200 3.66 7.77 9.46
C HIS A 200 2.25 7.22 9.24
N PRO A 201 1.71 6.43 10.19
CA PRO A 201 0.27 6.13 10.20
C PRO A 201 -0.54 7.43 10.18
N THR A 202 -1.62 7.47 9.41
CA THR A 202 -2.47 8.63 9.12
C THR A 202 -2.04 9.50 7.93
N ASP A 203 -0.80 9.41 7.46
CA ASP A 203 -0.41 10.05 6.20
C ASP A 203 -1.21 9.50 5.03
N SER A 204 -1.34 10.28 3.98
CA SER A 204 -2.00 9.85 2.74
C SER A 204 -1.01 9.67 1.62
N VAL A 205 -1.22 8.61 0.84
CA VAL A 205 -0.45 8.32 -0.37
C VAL A 205 -1.35 8.44 -1.59
N ARG A 206 -0.81 9.00 -2.68
CA ARG A 206 -1.52 9.10 -3.96
C ARG A 206 -1.40 7.78 -4.71
N ILE A 207 -2.56 7.25 -5.14
CA ILE A 207 -2.69 5.97 -5.82
C ILE A 207 -3.26 6.19 -7.21
N TYR A 208 -2.63 5.59 -8.20
CA TYR A 208 -3.09 5.56 -9.59
C TYR A 208 -3.19 4.10 -10.05
N PHE A 209 -4.38 3.68 -10.48
CA PHE A 209 -4.58 2.36 -11.04
C PHE A 209 -4.29 2.36 -12.54
N ASP A 210 -3.67 1.28 -13.04
CA ASP A 210 -3.35 1.16 -14.47
C ASP A 210 -4.59 1.19 -15.36
N ALA A 211 -5.73 0.68 -14.84
CA ALA A 211 -7.01 0.73 -15.53
C ALA A 211 -7.64 2.14 -15.56
N GLN A 212 -7.18 3.09 -14.75
CA GLN A 212 -7.69 4.47 -14.65
C GLN A 212 -6.53 5.45 -14.39
N PRO A 213 -5.61 5.64 -15.35
CA PRO A 213 -4.36 6.37 -15.13
C PRO A 213 -4.56 7.86 -14.83
N ASP A 214 -5.65 8.44 -15.30
CA ASP A 214 -5.97 9.86 -15.11
C ASP A 214 -6.63 10.16 -13.77
N LYS A 215 -7.03 9.12 -13.00
CA LYS A 215 -7.74 9.29 -11.74
C LYS A 215 -6.83 9.07 -10.55
N CYS A 216 -6.64 10.14 -9.77
CA CYS A 216 -5.90 10.09 -8.51
C CYS A 216 -6.81 9.69 -7.35
N TYR A 217 -6.43 8.65 -6.64
CA TYR A 217 -7.05 8.23 -5.40
C TYR A 217 -6.14 8.55 -4.22
N LYS A 218 -6.71 8.84 -3.07
CA LYS A 218 -5.96 9.03 -1.81
C LYS A 218 -6.22 7.84 -0.89
N ALA A 219 -5.18 7.06 -0.62
CA ALA A 219 -5.22 5.99 0.36
C ALA A 219 -4.56 6.46 1.66
N GLN A 220 -5.12 6.06 2.80
CA GLN A 220 -4.57 6.39 4.11
C GLN A 220 -3.60 5.29 4.55
N ILE A 221 -2.39 5.67 4.94
CA ILE A 221 -1.40 4.75 5.51
C ILE A 221 -1.90 4.32 6.89
N VAL A 222 -2.00 3.01 7.11
CA VAL A 222 -2.44 2.43 8.38
C VAL A 222 -1.33 1.70 9.10
N GLU A 223 -0.34 1.21 8.34
CA GLU A 223 0.77 0.43 8.90
C GLU A 223 2.05 0.63 8.09
N VAL A 224 3.17 0.74 8.80
CA VAL A 224 4.52 0.70 8.25
C VAL A 224 5.30 -0.38 8.99
N SER A 225 5.72 -1.42 8.28
CA SER A 225 6.49 -2.52 8.86
C SER A 225 7.75 -1.99 9.54
N LYS A 226 8.11 -2.56 10.70
CA LYS A 226 9.36 -2.24 11.40
C LYS A 226 10.52 -3.15 11.01
N GLY A 227 10.26 -4.17 10.21
CA GLY A 227 11.25 -5.09 9.68
C GLY A 227 11.21 -5.14 8.15
N THR A 228 12.34 -5.51 7.55
CA THR A 228 12.42 -5.74 6.11
C THR A 228 11.76 -7.07 5.72
N THR A 229 11.28 -7.15 4.49
CA THR A 229 10.83 -8.42 3.91
C THR A 229 12.02 -9.33 3.61
N ARG A 230 11.81 -10.65 3.72
CA ARG A 230 12.91 -11.64 3.59
C ARG A 230 13.62 -11.60 2.24
N ASN A 231 12.95 -11.19 1.18
CA ASN A 231 13.45 -11.36 -0.19
C ASN A 231 13.99 -10.06 -0.84
N ASN A 232 13.58 -8.87 -0.40
CA ASN A 232 13.82 -7.62 -1.16
C ASN A 232 14.48 -6.50 -0.37
N LEU A 233 14.84 -6.67 0.90
CA LEU A 233 15.33 -5.61 1.79
C LEU A 233 14.45 -4.34 1.78
N SER A 234 13.18 -4.51 1.41
CA SER A 234 12.18 -3.45 1.36
C SER A 234 11.27 -3.51 2.59
N TYR A 235 10.64 -2.40 2.90
CA TYR A 235 9.67 -2.29 4.00
C TYR A 235 8.27 -2.35 3.43
N LEU A 236 7.38 -3.13 4.07
CA LEU A 236 5.98 -3.18 3.69
C LEU A 236 5.25 -1.99 4.31
N LEU A 237 4.63 -1.18 3.47
CA LEU A 237 3.71 -0.12 3.85
C LEU A 237 2.31 -0.52 3.41
N THR A 238 1.37 -0.48 4.33
CA THR A 238 -0.03 -0.82 4.08
C THR A 238 -0.88 0.44 4.14
N ALA A 239 -1.57 0.73 3.05
CA ALA A 239 -2.54 1.81 3.00
C ALA A 239 -3.95 1.27 2.72
N VAL A 240 -4.98 1.96 3.20
CA VAL A 240 -6.38 1.59 2.99
C VAL A 240 -7.05 2.64 2.11
N LEU A 241 -7.69 2.15 1.06
CA LEU A 241 -8.45 2.94 0.11
C LEU A 241 -9.95 2.64 0.24
N PRO A 242 -10.82 3.61 0.56
CA PRO A 242 -12.27 3.42 0.53
C PRO A 242 -12.77 3.13 -0.89
N ASN A 243 -13.64 2.12 -1.04
CA ASN A 243 -14.22 1.69 -2.32
C ASN A 243 -15.73 1.48 -2.20
N LYS A 244 -16.43 2.44 -1.61
CA LYS A 244 -17.88 2.34 -1.32
C LYS A 244 -18.75 2.09 -2.56
N GLU A 245 -18.30 2.53 -3.72
CA GLU A 245 -19.01 2.36 -4.99
C GLU A 245 -18.72 1.01 -5.67
N GLY A 246 -17.82 0.19 -5.12
CA GLY A 246 -17.45 -1.11 -5.67
C GLY A 246 -16.80 -1.10 -7.06
N LYS A 247 -16.32 0.07 -7.52
CA LYS A 247 -15.76 0.23 -8.87
C LYS A 247 -14.34 -0.32 -9.03
N LEU A 248 -13.62 -0.42 -7.94
CA LEU A 248 -12.27 -0.98 -7.91
C LEU A 248 -12.34 -2.44 -7.48
N LEU A 249 -11.58 -3.28 -8.14
CA LEU A 249 -11.54 -4.72 -7.86
C LEU A 249 -10.23 -5.08 -7.14
N ALA A 250 -10.28 -6.08 -6.30
CA ALA A 250 -9.09 -6.73 -5.79
C ALA A 250 -8.30 -7.35 -6.96
N GLY A 251 -6.97 -7.34 -6.89
CA GLY A 251 -6.09 -7.78 -7.95
C GLY A 251 -5.70 -6.70 -8.96
N MET A 252 -6.35 -5.51 -8.96
CA MET A 252 -5.93 -4.40 -9.81
C MET A 252 -4.54 -3.92 -9.44
N SER A 253 -3.69 -3.68 -10.46
CA SER A 253 -2.36 -3.11 -10.34
C SER A 253 -2.37 -1.59 -10.50
N GLY A 254 -1.27 -0.98 -10.06
CA GLY A 254 -1.09 0.45 -10.20
C GLY A 254 0.19 0.94 -9.55
N LYS A 255 0.30 2.26 -9.39
CA LYS A 255 1.43 2.92 -8.79
C LYS A 255 1.03 3.84 -7.64
N ALA A 256 1.78 3.74 -6.55
CA ALA A 256 1.71 4.62 -5.40
C ALA A 256 2.79 5.70 -5.52
N ILE A 257 2.42 6.95 -5.32
CA ILE A 257 3.28 8.10 -5.48
C ILE A 257 3.54 8.74 -4.11
N PHE A 258 4.82 8.77 -3.73
CA PHE A 258 5.29 9.43 -2.53
C PHE A 258 6.02 10.72 -2.87
N ASP A 259 5.64 11.80 -2.23
CA ASP A 259 6.31 13.09 -2.31
C ASP A 259 7.34 13.16 -1.18
N ALA A 260 8.61 12.97 -1.50
CA ALA A 260 9.67 13.23 -0.57
C ALA A 260 10.12 14.68 -0.77
N PRO A 261 10.16 15.51 0.28
CA PRO A 261 10.84 16.79 0.18
C PRO A 261 12.28 16.49 -0.21
N VAL A 262 12.73 17.06 -1.30
CA VAL A 262 14.16 17.06 -1.58
C VAL A 262 14.80 17.87 -0.46
N SER A 263 15.56 17.20 0.40
CA SER A 263 16.44 17.89 1.34
C SER A 263 17.55 18.54 0.52
N THR A 264 17.19 19.59 -0.17
CA THR A 264 18.15 20.52 -0.76
C THR A 264 18.44 21.55 0.32
N ASP A 265 19.70 21.65 0.73
CA ASP A 265 20.16 22.89 1.29
C ASP A 265 19.59 24.01 0.40
N LEU A 266 18.85 24.93 1.01
CA LEU A 266 18.13 26.02 0.33
C LEU A 266 19.02 26.90 -0.58
N THR A 267 20.30 26.57 -0.65
CA THR A 267 21.36 27.25 -1.42
C THR A 267 21.80 26.51 -2.67
N SER A 268 21.36 25.24 -2.91
CA SER A 268 21.83 24.51 -4.08
C SER A 268 21.02 24.84 -5.33
N VAL A 269 21.72 25.22 -6.38
CA VAL A 269 21.17 25.44 -7.72
C VAL A 269 21.63 24.33 -8.65
N SER A 270 20.87 24.05 -9.70
CA SER A 270 21.28 23.15 -10.77
C SER A 270 21.68 23.90 -12.03
N ILE A 271 22.70 23.37 -12.66
CA ILE A 271 23.19 23.88 -13.95
C ILE A 271 23.36 22.71 -14.93
N PRO A 272 23.30 22.92 -16.24
CA PRO A 272 23.70 21.91 -17.21
C PRO A 272 25.14 21.45 -16.96
N GLN A 273 25.40 20.15 -16.99
CA GLN A 273 26.75 19.60 -16.80
C GLN A 273 27.75 20.19 -17.80
N THR A 274 27.30 20.57 -19.00
CA THR A 274 28.12 21.23 -20.05
C THR A 274 28.59 22.62 -19.68
N ALA A 275 27.99 23.26 -18.66
CA ALA A 275 28.42 24.55 -18.16
C ALA A 275 29.53 24.46 -17.10
N LEU A 276 29.78 23.22 -16.58
CA LEU A 276 30.84 22.98 -15.59
C LEU A 276 32.19 22.82 -16.30
N CYS A 277 33.13 23.64 -15.95
CA CYS A 277 34.51 23.61 -16.44
C CYS A 277 35.44 23.08 -15.34
N TYR A 278 36.52 22.44 -15.75
CA TYR A 278 37.56 21.95 -14.83
C TYR A 278 38.96 22.37 -15.32
N ARG A 279 39.78 22.84 -14.39
CA ARG A 279 41.18 23.10 -14.63
C ARG A 279 42.03 22.51 -13.50
N PRO A 280 43.07 21.72 -13.78
CA PRO A 280 43.83 21.03 -12.74
C PRO A 280 44.43 21.95 -11.64
N SER A 281 44.78 23.18 -11.96
CA SER A 281 45.34 24.14 -11.02
C SER A 281 44.31 24.90 -10.17
N GLU A 282 43.03 24.86 -10.55
CA GLU A 282 42.02 25.76 -10.00
C GLU A 282 40.72 25.03 -9.61
N GLY A 283 40.60 23.76 -9.97
CA GLY A 283 39.42 22.95 -9.68
C GLY A 283 38.24 23.19 -10.63
N GLU A 284 37.04 22.99 -10.11
CA GLU A 284 35.78 23.13 -10.84
C GLU A 284 35.30 24.58 -10.79
N TYR A 285 34.85 25.09 -11.94
CA TYR A 285 34.35 26.45 -12.04
C TYR A 285 33.28 26.59 -13.13
N VAL A 286 32.53 27.69 -13.09
CA VAL A 286 31.53 28.07 -14.09
C VAL A 286 31.81 29.51 -14.55
N TRP A 287 31.39 29.86 -15.76
CA TRP A 287 31.36 31.20 -16.24
C TRP A 287 29.99 31.82 -15.97
N VAL A 288 29.94 32.89 -15.21
CA VAL A 288 28.71 33.62 -14.87
C VAL A 288 28.69 34.92 -15.67
N ILE A 289 27.60 35.16 -16.38
CA ILE A 289 27.38 36.39 -17.15
C ILE A 289 26.61 37.38 -16.28
N ASP A 290 27.13 38.55 -16.10
CA ASP A 290 26.38 39.67 -15.55
C ASP A 290 25.52 40.26 -16.69
N THR A 291 24.21 40.18 -16.51
CA THR A 291 23.22 40.60 -17.51
C THR A 291 23.25 42.15 -17.77
N ASN A 292 23.72 42.93 -16.80
CA ASN A 292 23.76 44.38 -16.90
C ASN A 292 25.02 44.86 -17.63
N THR A 293 26.17 44.29 -17.28
CA THR A 293 27.46 44.70 -17.84
C THR A 293 27.89 43.89 -19.06
N ARG A 294 27.21 42.75 -19.33
CA ARG A 294 27.58 41.75 -20.33
C ARG A 294 29.00 41.19 -20.17
N GLN A 295 29.54 41.32 -18.97
CA GLN A 295 30.85 40.76 -18.64
C GLN A 295 30.69 39.33 -18.11
N VAL A 296 31.68 38.50 -18.42
CA VAL A 296 31.76 37.12 -18.00
C VAL A 296 32.77 36.99 -16.88
N ASN A 297 32.31 36.52 -15.72
CA ASN A 297 33.17 36.32 -14.56
C ASN A 297 33.27 34.83 -14.25
N ARG A 298 34.45 34.39 -13.92
CA ARG A 298 34.67 33.03 -13.47
C ARG A 298 34.35 32.89 -12.00
N ARG A 299 33.56 31.84 -11.67
CA ARG A 299 33.20 31.53 -10.29
C ARG A 299 33.60 30.09 -9.99
N THR A 300 34.41 29.86 -8.96
CA THR A 300 34.77 28.54 -8.48
C THR A 300 33.54 27.94 -7.76
N VAL A 301 33.25 26.68 -8.04
CA VAL A 301 32.08 26.01 -7.51
C VAL A 301 32.44 24.59 -7.04
N LYS A 302 31.63 24.03 -6.12
CA LYS A 302 31.67 22.61 -5.80
C LYS A 302 30.46 21.92 -6.40
N LYS A 303 30.71 20.89 -7.20
CA LYS A 303 29.65 20.07 -7.74
C LYS A 303 29.10 19.14 -6.66
N GLY A 304 27.80 18.93 -6.70
CA GLY A 304 27.10 17.89 -5.92
C GLY A 304 26.68 16.71 -6.79
N ASN A 305 25.44 16.26 -6.65
CA ASN A 305 24.91 15.11 -7.34
C ASN A 305 24.54 15.40 -8.80
N LEU A 306 24.73 14.40 -9.66
CA LEU A 306 24.24 14.42 -11.03
C LEU A 306 22.71 14.17 -11.03
N LEU A 307 21.98 14.97 -11.79
CA LEU A 307 20.54 14.89 -11.93
C LEU A 307 20.12 14.33 -13.28
N PRO A 308 18.91 13.76 -13.41
CA PRO A 308 18.35 13.39 -14.70
C PRO A 308 18.32 14.58 -15.67
N GLY A 309 18.50 14.31 -16.98
CA GLY A 309 18.53 15.35 -18.00
C GLY A 309 19.87 16.07 -18.17
N GLY A 310 20.96 15.56 -17.55
CA GLY A 310 22.31 16.11 -17.73
C GLY A 310 22.54 17.38 -16.92
N TYR A 311 21.85 17.57 -15.81
CA TYR A 311 22.07 18.64 -14.84
C TYR A 311 22.94 18.19 -13.68
N VAL A 312 23.66 19.10 -13.07
CA VAL A 312 24.47 18.88 -11.87
C VAL A 312 24.12 19.93 -10.81
N THR A 313 24.02 19.50 -9.54
CA THR A 313 23.80 20.40 -8.42
C THR A 313 25.12 21.14 -8.09
N ILE A 314 25.01 22.39 -7.69
CA ILE A 314 26.13 23.20 -7.14
C ILE A 314 25.82 23.38 -5.66
N THR A 315 26.74 22.93 -4.80
CA THR A 315 26.60 22.98 -3.33
C THR A 315 27.28 24.22 -2.72
N GLU A 316 28.33 24.74 -3.36
CA GLU A 316 29.05 25.93 -2.93
C GLU A 316 29.51 26.74 -4.16
N GLY A 317 29.51 28.09 -4.07
CA GLY A 317 30.02 28.96 -5.15
C GLY A 317 29.31 30.29 -5.31
#